data_d25afd782900c2b00919308c2ff3439e
#
_entry.id   d25afd782900c2b00919308c2ff3439e
#
_cell.length_a   1.000
_cell.length_b   1.000
_cell.length_c   1.000
_cell.angle_alpha   90.00
_cell.angle_beta   90.00
_cell.angle_gamma   90.00
#
_symmetry.space_group_name_H-M   'P 1'
#
loop_
_entity.id
_entity.type
_entity.pdbx_description
1 polymer ?
#
loop_
_entity_poly.entity_id
_entity_poly.type
_entity_poly.pdbx_seq_one_letter_code
_entity_poly.pdbx_strand_id
1 'polypeptide(L)'
;MNLKLKKILYLPYPRGFCAGVDRAINIVELSLEKYGPPIFVRHEIVHNPWVIKDLESKGVIFIENLKDAPKGSRVIFSAHGIPKRVLIEAKAKKMPFIDATCPLVIKVHNEAKRLYKDGAHIFLIGHEGHPEVIGLSLIHI
;
A
#
# COMPACT_ATOMS: atom_id res chain seq x y z
N MET A 1 30.93 36.66 18.85
CA MET A 1 31.62 35.75 17.90
C MET A 1 30.65 34.63 17.51
N ASN A 2 29.98 34.75 16.35
CA ASN A 2 29.01 33.75 15.91
C ASN A 2 29.76 32.59 15.27
N LEU A 3 29.97 31.51 16.04
CA LEU A 3 30.43 30.24 15.48
C LEU A 3 29.33 29.67 14.58
N LYS A 4 29.43 29.92 13.27
CA LYS A 4 28.65 29.19 12.28
C LYS A 4 29.07 27.72 12.30
N LEU A 5 28.37 26.90 13.07
CA LEU A 5 28.53 25.45 13.03
C LEU A 5 28.26 24.96 11.59
N LYS A 6 29.31 24.51 10.95
CA LYS A 6 29.20 23.88 9.61
C LYS A 6 28.50 22.52 9.80
N LYS A 7 27.27 22.41 9.34
CA LYS A 7 26.56 21.12 9.32
C LYS A 7 27.00 20.34 8.10
N ILE A 8 27.42 19.10 8.29
CA ILE A 8 27.80 18.18 7.21
C ILE A 8 26.71 17.12 7.13
N LEU A 9 26.15 16.95 5.92
CA LEU A 9 25.20 15.90 5.62
C LEU A 9 25.89 14.81 4.79
N TYR A 10 25.93 13.58 5.34
CA TYR A 10 26.41 12.42 4.62
C TYR A 10 25.24 11.70 3.94
N LEU A 11 25.28 11.58 2.61
CA LEU A 11 24.29 10.89 1.82
C LEU A 11 24.85 9.53 1.38
N PRO A 12 24.44 8.41 2.00
CA PRO A 12 24.91 7.09 1.61
C PRO A 12 24.38 6.70 0.23
N TYR A 13 25.06 5.77 -0.41
CA TYR A 13 24.64 5.14 -1.65
C TYR A 13 24.71 3.61 -1.49
N PRO A 14 23.72 2.83 -2.03
CA PRO A 14 22.50 3.28 -2.70
C PRO A 14 21.47 3.86 -1.73
N ARG A 15 20.64 4.81 -2.21
CA ARG A 15 19.55 5.42 -1.44
C ARG A 15 18.32 5.61 -2.32
N GLY A 16 17.15 5.74 -1.70
CA GLY A 16 15.87 5.92 -2.37
C GLY A 16 14.83 4.93 -1.87
N PHE A 17 13.74 4.82 -2.60
CA PHE A 17 12.71 3.84 -2.31
C PHE A 17 13.11 2.44 -2.83
N CYS A 18 12.51 1.40 -2.27
CA CYS A 18 12.61 0.07 -2.85
C CYS A 18 11.69 -0.02 -4.10
N ALA A 19 11.97 -1.00 -4.95
CA ALA A 19 11.19 -1.21 -6.18
C ALA A 19 9.68 -1.40 -5.94
N GLY A 20 9.28 -1.93 -4.78
CA GLY A 20 7.87 -2.09 -4.40
C GLY A 20 7.19 -0.76 -4.12
N VAL A 21 7.87 0.15 -3.43
CA VAL A 21 7.39 1.51 -3.14
C VAL A 21 7.32 2.32 -4.43
N ASP A 22 8.38 2.34 -5.23
CA ASP A 22 8.40 3.04 -6.52
C ASP A 22 7.26 2.56 -7.43
N ARG A 23 7.07 1.24 -7.53
CA ARG A 23 5.98 0.66 -8.31
C ARG A 23 4.60 1.13 -7.82
N ALA A 24 4.37 1.16 -6.52
CA ALA A 24 3.08 1.56 -5.96
C ALA A 24 2.79 3.05 -6.24
N ILE A 25 3.77 3.93 -6.08
CA ILE A 25 3.64 5.35 -6.40
C ILE A 25 3.37 5.53 -7.89
N ASN A 26 4.14 4.89 -8.76
CA ASN A 26 3.97 4.96 -10.21
C ASN A 26 2.59 4.51 -10.67
N ILE A 27 2.00 3.49 -10.04
CA ILE A 27 0.63 3.03 -10.34
C ILE A 27 -0.37 4.16 -10.08
N VAL A 28 -0.23 4.90 -8.98
CA VAL A 28 -1.12 6.01 -8.65
C VAL A 28 -0.94 7.16 -9.64
N GLU A 29 0.29 7.55 -9.94
CA GLU A 29 0.60 8.63 -10.88
C GLU A 29 0.10 8.31 -12.30
N LEU A 30 0.37 7.11 -12.82
CA LEU A 30 -0.16 6.66 -14.11
C LEU A 30 -1.70 6.60 -14.12
N SER A 31 -2.32 6.31 -12.97
CA SER A 31 -3.77 6.33 -12.87
C SER A 31 -4.33 7.75 -12.90
N LEU A 32 -3.66 8.73 -12.27
CA LEU A 32 -4.00 10.14 -12.38
C LEU A 32 -3.87 10.64 -13.81
N GLU A 33 -2.79 10.30 -14.51
CA GLU A 33 -2.60 10.65 -15.92
C GLU A 33 -3.68 10.07 -16.82
N LYS A 34 -4.01 8.80 -16.61
CA LYS A 34 -4.93 8.07 -17.49
C LYS A 34 -6.40 8.40 -17.26
N TYR A 35 -6.81 8.60 -16.02
CA TYR A 35 -8.22 8.69 -15.65
C TYR A 35 -8.60 10.06 -15.09
N GLY A 36 -7.63 10.91 -14.77
CA GLY A 36 -7.84 12.18 -14.11
C GLY A 36 -8.20 12.04 -12.62
N PRO A 37 -8.09 13.15 -11.85
CA PRO A 37 -8.55 13.20 -10.48
C PRO A 37 -10.10 13.25 -10.41
N PRO A 38 -10.71 12.79 -9.29
CA PRO A 38 -10.05 12.18 -8.14
C PRO A 38 -9.75 10.68 -8.35
N ILE A 39 -8.62 10.23 -7.83
CA ILE A 39 -8.29 8.80 -7.68
C ILE A 39 -8.39 8.43 -6.21
N PHE A 40 -9.12 7.37 -5.89
CA PHE A 40 -9.27 6.90 -4.53
C PHE A 40 -8.23 5.81 -4.24
N VAL A 41 -7.53 5.93 -3.11
CA VAL A 41 -6.54 4.95 -2.67
C VAL A 41 -6.94 4.44 -1.29
N ARG A 42 -7.12 3.12 -1.17
CA ARG A 42 -7.49 2.52 0.10
C ARG A 42 -6.24 2.30 0.95
N HIS A 43 -6.23 2.88 2.15
CA HIS A 43 -5.08 3.10 3.03
C HIS A 43 -3.99 3.96 2.38
N GLU A 44 -3.02 4.38 3.15
CA GLU A 44 -1.82 5.02 2.60
C GLU A 44 -1.17 4.11 1.57
N ILE A 45 -0.82 4.63 0.41
CA ILE A 45 -0.18 3.82 -0.65
C ILE A 45 1.13 3.22 -0.16
N VAL A 46 1.87 4.01 0.62
CA VAL A 46 3.09 3.66 1.35
C VAL A 46 3.15 4.50 2.63
N HIS A 47 3.85 4.03 3.67
CA HIS A 47 4.01 4.76 4.93
C HIS A 47 5.06 5.88 4.81
N ASN A 48 4.76 6.91 4.02
CA ASN A 48 5.60 8.08 3.86
C ASN A 48 4.75 9.36 3.75
N PRO A 49 4.73 10.21 4.81
CA PRO A 49 3.88 11.40 4.84
C PRO A 49 4.14 12.41 3.71
N TRP A 50 5.36 12.47 3.19
CA TRP A 50 5.70 13.35 2.06
C TRP A 50 5.08 12.86 0.76
N VAL A 51 5.15 11.54 0.51
CA VAL A 51 4.51 10.92 -0.65
C VAL A 51 2.99 11.09 -0.58
N ILE A 52 2.40 10.88 0.60
CA ILE A 52 0.95 11.05 0.78
C ILE A 52 0.53 12.48 0.45
N LYS A 53 1.19 13.49 1.03
CA LYS A 53 0.89 14.90 0.76
C LYS A 53 1.09 15.29 -0.71
N ASP A 54 2.13 14.78 -1.35
CA ASP A 54 2.36 15.03 -2.77
C ASP A 54 1.24 14.46 -3.64
N LEU A 55 0.82 13.22 -3.39
CA LEU A 55 -0.28 12.59 -4.11
C LEU A 55 -1.63 13.26 -3.84
N GLU A 56 -1.90 13.68 -2.60
CA GLU A 56 -3.10 14.45 -2.25
C GLU A 56 -3.15 15.77 -3.03
N SER A 57 -2.02 16.48 -3.16
CA SER A 57 -1.92 17.71 -3.94
C SER A 57 -2.22 17.51 -5.42
N LYS A 58 -2.04 16.29 -5.94
CA LYS A 58 -2.34 15.87 -7.32
C LYS A 58 -3.78 15.36 -7.50
N GLY A 59 -4.57 15.32 -6.42
CA GLY A 59 -5.98 14.93 -6.46
C GLY A 59 -6.26 13.46 -6.09
N VAL A 60 -5.33 12.83 -5.37
CA VAL A 60 -5.59 11.54 -4.73
C VAL A 60 -6.37 11.75 -3.44
N ILE A 61 -7.33 10.87 -3.19
CA ILE A 61 -8.11 10.81 -1.95
C ILE A 61 -7.86 9.48 -1.27
N PHE A 62 -7.25 9.52 -0.09
CA PHE A 62 -7.05 8.32 0.72
C PHE A 62 -8.30 7.99 1.51
N ILE A 63 -8.71 6.73 1.50
CA ILE A 63 -9.92 6.22 2.17
C ILE A 63 -9.60 4.98 2.98
N GLU A 64 -10.31 4.78 4.08
CA GLU A 64 -10.19 3.58 4.90
C GLU A 64 -11.16 2.48 4.43
N ASN A 65 -12.36 2.83 4.05
CA ASN A 65 -13.40 1.89 3.64
C ASN A 65 -13.85 2.14 2.21
N LEU A 66 -14.23 1.07 1.49
CA LEU A 66 -14.74 1.19 0.12
C LEU A 66 -16.06 1.98 0.02
N LYS A 67 -16.80 2.09 1.11
CA LYS A 67 -18.03 2.91 1.16
C LYS A 67 -17.76 4.41 1.12
N ASP A 68 -16.55 4.84 1.44
CA ASP A 68 -16.15 6.23 1.47
C ASP A 68 -15.85 6.77 0.06
N ALA A 69 -15.69 5.88 -0.92
CA ALA A 69 -15.60 6.25 -2.33
C ALA A 69 -16.99 6.30 -2.98
N PRO A 70 -17.29 7.33 -3.78
CA PRO A 70 -18.52 7.40 -4.56
C PRO A 70 -18.74 6.16 -5.44
N LYS A 71 -20.00 5.83 -5.71
CA LYS A 71 -20.35 4.68 -6.56
C LYS A 71 -19.73 4.84 -7.96
N GLY A 72 -19.06 3.81 -8.43
CA GLY A 72 -18.40 3.82 -9.74
C GLY A 72 -17.00 4.39 -9.75
N SER A 73 -16.51 4.93 -8.62
CA SER A 73 -15.13 5.40 -8.48
C SER A 73 -14.14 4.27 -8.70
N ARG A 74 -12.97 4.63 -9.26
CA ARG A 74 -11.82 3.73 -9.33
C ARG A 74 -11.05 3.78 -8.02
N VAL A 75 -10.74 2.60 -7.47
CA VAL A 75 -9.99 2.46 -6.22
C VAL A 75 -8.66 1.75 -6.48
N ILE A 76 -7.58 2.27 -5.92
CA ILE A 76 -6.27 1.62 -5.90
C ILE A 76 -6.07 1.01 -4.51
N PHE A 77 -5.67 -0.24 -4.45
CA PHE A 77 -5.27 -0.89 -3.22
C PHE A 77 -3.78 -0.72 -2.99
N SER A 78 -3.42 -0.38 -1.75
CA SER A 78 -2.05 -0.02 -1.37
C SER A 78 -1.03 -1.17 -1.51
N ALA A 79 0.24 -0.82 -1.34
CA ALA A 79 1.36 -1.78 -1.41
C ALA A 79 1.28 -2.91 -0.36
N HIS A 80 0.54 -2.71 0.72
CA HIS A 80 0.44 -3.62 1.87
C HIS A 80 -0.38 -4.89 1.62
N GLY A 81 -1.11 -4.94 0.49
CA GLY A 81 -1.96 -6.08 0.15
C GLY A 81 -3.45 -5.84 0.40
N ILE A 82 -4.26 -6.76 -0.11
CA ILE A 82 -5.72 -6.67 -0.05
C ILE A 82 -6.26 -7.87 0.75
N PRO A 83 -6.97 -7.64 1.87
CA PRO A 83 -7.72 -8.70 2.53
C PRO A 83 -8.79 -9.28 1.60
N LYS A 84 -8.95 -10.62 1.60
CA LYS A 84 -9.92 -11.31 0.74
C LYS A 84 -11.34 -10.71 0.82
N ARG A 85 -11.80 -10.36 2.04
CA ARG A 85 -13.11 -9.74 2.28
C ARG A 85 -13.31 -8.45 1.49
N VAL A 86 -12.26 -7.61 1.43
CA VAL A 86 -12.29 -6.32 0.73
C VAL A 86 -12.34 -6.52 -0.79
N LEU A 87 -11.61 -7.50 -1.29
CA LEU A 87 -11.65 -7.86 -2.71
C LEU A 87 -13.04 -8.39 -3.12
N ILE A 88 -13.66 -9.21 -2.28
CA ILE A 88 -15.03 -9.70 -2.50
C ILE A 88 -16.02 -8.53 -2.49
N GLU A 89 -15.90 -7.61 -1.53
CA GLU A 89 -16.74 -6.41 -1.45
C GLU A 89 -16.61 -5.53 -2.70
N ALA A 90 -15.38 -5.25 -3.15
CA ALA A 90 -15.14 -4.46 -4.37
C ALA A 90 -15.78 -5.09 -5.60
N LYS A 91 -15.65 -6.43 -5.76
CA LYS A 91 -16.27 -7.19 -6.85
C LYS A 91 -17.80 -7.16 -6.77
N ALA A 92 -18.37 -7.38 -5.58
CA ALA A 92 -19.83 -7.34 -5.38
C ALA A 92 -20.41 -5.96 -5.71
N LYS A 93 -19.70 -4.90 -5.39
CA LYS A 93 -20.07 -3.51 -5.75
C LYS A 93 -19.78 -3.14 -7.21
N LYS A 94 -19.20 -4.06 -8.00
CA LYS A 94 -18.75 -3.81 -9.39
C LYS A 94 -17.83 -2.57 -9.46
N MET A 95 -17.03 -2.35 -8.45
CA MET A 95 -16.12 -1.21 -8.34
C MET A 95 -14.85 -1.51 -9.15
N PRO A 96 -14.49 -0.68 -10.13
CA PRO A 96 -13.22 -0.86 -10.83
C PRO A 96 -12.05 -0.61 -9.86
N PHE A 97 -11.10 -1.52 -9.81
CA PHE A 97 -9.94 -1.39 -8.93
C PHE A 97 -8.63 -1.75 -9.61
N ILE A 98 -7.55 -1.22 -9.05
CA ILE A 98 -6.17 -1.54 -9.43
C ILE A 98 -5.45 -2.05 -8.17
N ASP A 99 -4.72 -3.13 -8.31
CA ASP A 99 -3.94 -3.73 -7.22
C ASP A 99 -2.48 -3.27 -7.30
N ALA A 100 -2.07 -2.42 -6.35
CA ALA A 100 -0.70 -1.97 -6.21
C ALA A 100 0.10 -2.79 -5.18
N THR A 101 -0.40 -3.94 -4.73
CA THR A 101 0.30 -4.80 -3.76
C THR A 101 1.74 -5.06 -4.19
N CYS A 102 2.67 -4.86 -3.28
CA CYS A 102 4.07 -5.13 -3.51
C CYS A 102 4.29 -6.62 -3.84
N PRO A 103 5.03 -6.98 -4.90
CA PRO A 103 5.32 -8.38 -5.24
C PRO A 103 5.99 -9.16 -4.10
N LEU A 104 6.79 -8.49 -3.26
CA LEU A 104 7.41 -9.13 -2.10
C LEU A 104 6.37 -9.46 -1.02
N VAL A 105 5.35 -8.63 -0.82
CA VAL A 105 4.21 -8.94 0.07
C VAL A 105 3.46 -10.15 -0.46
N ILE A 106 3.18 -10.21 -1.77
CA ILE A 106 2.55 -11.38 -2.40
C ILE A 106 3.39 -12.64 -2.17
N LYS A 107 4.71 -12.54 -2.31
CA LYS A 107 5.63 -13.67 -2.06
C LYS A 107 5.52 -14.18 -0.63
N VAL A 108 5.53 -13.29 0.37
CA VAL A 108 5.38 -13.65 1.80
C VAL A 108 4.04 -14.34 2.04
N HIS A 109 2.94 -13.81 1.50
CA HIS A 109 1.62 -14.43 1.61
C HIS A 109 1.57 -15.84 1.00
N ASN A 110 2.20 -16.03 -0.16
CA ASN A 110 2.23 -17.34 -0.81
C ASN A 110 3.07 -18.34 -0.03
N GLU A 111 4.20 -17.89 0.52
CA GLU A 111 5.05 -18.73 1.36
C GLU A 111 4.35 -19.14 2.66
N ALA A 112 3.69 -18.20 3.34
CA ALA A 112 2.91 -18.52 4.53
C ALA A 112 1.79 -19.54 4.23
N LYS A 113 1.07 -19.40 3.09
CA LYS A 113 0.08 -20.38 2.67
C LYS A 113 0.68 -21.76 2.41
N ARG A 114 1.85 -21.81 1.78
CA ARG A 114 2.56 -23.06 1.51
C ARG A 114 2.92 -23.76 2.82
N LEU A 115 3.61 -23.05 3.71
CA LEU A 115 4.01 -23.57 5.02
C LEU A 115 2.82 -24.06 5.85
N TYR A 116 1.72 -23.32 5.84
CA TYR A 116 0.49 -23.75 6.53
C TYR A 116 -0.06 -25.06 5.95
N LYS A 117 -0.11 -25.21 4.63
CA LYS A 117 -0.55 -26.46 3.98
C LYS A 117 0.35 -27.64 4.30
N ASP A 118 1.65 -27.37 4.50
CA ASP A 118 2.64 -28.37 4.87
C ASP A 118 2.59 -28.72 6.38
N GLY A 119 1.64 -28.15 7.14
CA GLY A 119 1.43 -28.41 8.57
C GLY A 119 2.37 -27.65 9.51
N ALA A 120 3.09 -26.65 9.02
CA ALA A 120 3.97 -25.84 9.85
C ALA A 120 3.19 -24.92 10.80
N HIS A 121 3.69 -24.73 12.02
CA HIS A 121 3.23 -23.67 12.91
C HIS A 121 3.87 -22.34 12.50
N ILE A 122 3.03 -21.32 12.30
CA ILE A 122 3.49 -19.99 11.88
C ILE A 122 3.29 -19.01 13.03
N PHE A 123 4.38 -18.37 13.47
CA PHE A 123 4.35 -17.27 14.42
C PHE A 123 4.44 -15.96 13.65
N LEU A 124 3.39 -15.12 13.74
CA LEU A 124 3.34 -13.79 13.16
C LEU A 124 3.60 -12.76 14.25
N ILE A 125 4.69 -12.01 14.12
CA ILE A 125 5.07 -10.94 15.04
C ILE A 125 4.93 -9.60 14.31
N GLY A 126 4.14 -8.68 14.89
CA GLY A 126 3.90 -7.35 14.30
C GLY A 126 2.98 -6.50 15.14
N HIS A 127 2.76 -5.25 14.72
CA HIS A 127 1.83 -4.34 15.39
C HIS A 127 0.39 -4.70 15.08
N GLU A 128 -0.44 -4.73 16.11
CA GLU A 128 -1.88 -4.92 15.96
C GLU A 128 -2.47 -3.82 15.07
N GLY A 129 -3.37 -4.20 14.17
CA GLY A 129 -4.02 -3.28 13.24
C GLY A 129 -3.20 -2.90 12.00
N HIS A 130 -1.91 -3.27 11.92
CA HIS A 130 -1.12 -3.01 10.72
C HIS A 130 -1.69 -3.77 9.50
N PRO A 131 -1.86 -3.13 8.32
CA PRO A 131 -2.47 -3.76 7.14
C PRO A 131 -1.82 -5.08 6.72
N GLU A 132 -0.50 -5.19 6.76
CA GLU A 132 0.22 -6.43 6.43
C GLU A 132 -0.03 -7.53 7.47
N VAL A 133 -0.10 -7.19 8.76
CA VAL A 133 -0.39 -8.15 9.82
C VAL A 133 -1.82 -8.67 9.67
N ILE A 134 -2.79 -7.79 9.40
CA ILE A 134 -4.17 -8.20 9.11
C ILE A 134 -4.22 -9.12 7.89
N GLY A 135 -3.52 -8.75 6.80
CA GLY A 135 -3.47 -9.55 5.58
C GLY A 135 -2.93 -10.96 5.80
N LEU A 136 -1.85 -11.09 6.56
CA LEU A 136 -1.20 -12.37 6.86
C LEU A 136 -2.01 -13.21 7.88
N SER A 137 -2.59 -12.58 8.91
CA SER A 137 -3.37 -13.30 9.93
C SER A 137 -4.62 -13.97 9.37
N LEU A 138 -5.14 -13.50 8.24
CA LEU A 138 -6.34 -14.06 7.57
C LEU A 138 -6.02 -15.17 6.55
N ILE A 139 -4.78 -15.64 6.47
CA ILE A 139 -4.41 -16.70 5.52
C ILE A 139 -5.07 -18.04 5.87
N HIS A 140 -5.40 -18.27 7.15
CA HIS A 140 -5.96 -19.50 7.67
C HIS A 140 -7.50 -19.56 7.68
N ILE A 141 -8.15 -18.44 7.34
CA ILE A 141 -9.61 -18.31 7.39
C ILE A 141 -10.21 -18.39 6.00
#